data_c6c815ff52dd966a84fee35456eda079
#
_entry.id   c6c815ff52dd966a84fee35456eda079
#
_cell.length_a   1.000
_cell.length_b   1.000
_cell.length_c   1.000
_cell.angle_alpha   90.00
_cell.angle_beta   90.00
_cell.angle_gamma   90.00
#
_symmetry.space_group_name_H-M   'P 1'
#
loop_
_entity.id
_entity.type
_entity.pdbx_description
1 polymer ?
#
loop_
_entity_poly.entity_id
_entity_poly.type
_entity_poly.pdbx_seq_one_letter_code
_entity_poly.pdbx_strand_id
1 'polypeptide(L)'
;MKRIIDSHAHLGDIFHENRNISFKTNIRKGDYEDRFVRLEESGFTLPLFTGAEDDLEKVIDGGQFRCWESTLEQLTAQLDESGMAGVVLLPCLPNTTFEEYLAASMLEPRIIPFTGADFSRSTGDMVEKLEKDIRRGAKGLKLHPILQNVRLLDDRMAAAAEVFWDRGLPVLTHVGIGQYYHDPCPWPVNNEYGDPEDFFEFCNRNPGRDIIGAHMADSAKDIVDNVRDCSHVYADTSFCSAEAAREAVSVMGAGHILFGTDYPFTHEKYNIAVIEEAFAGDPETMDMVFYGNIARLLRI
;
A
#
# COMPACT_ATOMS: atom_id res chain seq x y z
N MET A 1 17.04 -9.85 -17.08
CA MET A 1 15.87 -8.95 -17.02
C MET A 1 15.54 -8.80 -15.54
N LYS A 2 15.45 -7.59 -15.01
CA LYS A 2 15.06 -7.37 -13.62
C LYS A 2 13.63 -7.88 -13.43
N ARG A 3 13.38 -8.60 -12.33
CA ARG A 3 12.01 -8.94 -11.91
C ARG A 3 11.59 -7.92 -10.89
N ILE A 4 10.46 -7.28 -11.08
CA ILE A 4 9.92 -6.26 -10.19
C ILE A 4 8.50 -6.64 -9.84
N ILE A 5 8.19 -6.70 -8.55
CA ILE A 5 6.82 -6.80 -8.03
C ILE A 5 6.57 -5.61 -7.13
N ASP A 6 5.55 -4.84 -7.45
CA ASP A 6 5.05 -3.79 -6.58
C ASP A 6 4.24 -4.42 -5.45
N SER A 7 4.66 -4.19 -4.22
CA SER A 7 3.98 -4.72 -3.03
C SER A 7 2.80 -3.87 -2.55
N HIS A 8 2.60 -2.66 -3.13
CA HIS A 8 1.62 -1.72 -2.68
C HIS A 8 1.05 -0.88 -3.82
N ALA A 9 -0.11 -1.28 -4.30
CA ALA A 9 -0.86 -0.53 -5.31
C ALA A 9 -2.37 -0.65 -5.11
N HIS A 10 -3.11 0.26 -5.72
CA HIS A 10 -4.57 0.29 -5.73
C HIS A 10 -5.10 0.36 -7.17
N LEU A 11 -6.33 -0.03 -7.38
CA LEU A 11 -7.01 0.08 -8.67
C LEU A 11 -8.43 0.58 -8.46
N GLY A 12 -8.79 1.66 -9.16
CA GLY A 12 -10.07 2.32 -9.01
C GLY A 12 -10.13 3.27 -7.82
N ASP A 13 -11.30 3.81 -7.56
CA ASP A 13 -11.52 4.81 -6.53
C ASP A 13 -11.60 4.16 -5.14
N ILE A 14 -10.54 4.33 -4.35
CA ILE A 14 -10.49 3.82 -2.97
C ILE A 14 -11.15 4.75 -1.94
N PHE A 15 -11.58 5.93 -2.35
CA PHE A 15 -12.15 6.95 -1.45
C PHE A 15 -13.67 7.03 -1.48
N HIS A 16 -14.28 6.64 -2.61
CA HIS A 16 -15.72 6.70 -2.78
C HIS A 16 -16.24 5.32 -3.18
N GLU A 17 -17.57 5.14 -3.12
CA GLU A 17 -18.18 3.87 -3.51
C GLU A 17 -17.83 3.53 -4.96
N ASN A 18 -16.91 2.58 -5.12
CA ASN A 18 -16.47 2.07 -6.43
C ASN A 18 -17.25 0.78 -6.73
N ARG A 19 -18.26 0.87 -7.58
CA ARG A 19 -19.09 -0.30 -7.90
C ARG A 19 -18.52 -1.18 -8.99
N ASN A 20 -17.59 -0.62 -9.78
CA ASN A 20 -16.98 -1.33 -10.91
C ASN A 20 -15.62 -0.72 -11.24
N ILE A 21 -14.61 -1.58 -11.40
CA ILE A 21 -13.32 -1.16 -11.98
C ILE A 21 -13.55 -0.73 -13.43
N SER A 22 -13.07 0.46 -13.80
CA SER A 22 -13.07 0.89 -15.18
C SER A 22 -12.05 0.10 -16.00
N PHE A 23 -12.47 -0.45 -17.14
CA PHE A 23 -11.56 -1.25 -17.99
C PHE A 23 -10.79 -0.39 -18.98
N LYS A 24 -11.35 0.74 -19.44
CA LYS A 24 -10.77 1.59 -20.48
C LYS A 24 -10.62 3.02 -20.01
N THR A 25 -9.61 3.70 -20.55
CA THR A 25 -9.36 5.12 -20.33
C THR A 25 -10.36 5.98 -21.07
N ASN A 26 -11.55 6.16 -20.52
CA ASN A 26 -12.60 7.03 -21.04
C ASN A 26 -12.96 8.17 -20.06
N ILE A 27 -12.26 8.25 -18.95
CA ILE A 27 -12.44 9.25 -17.89
C ILE A 27 -11.64 10.49 -18.27
N ARG A 28 -12.23 11.66 -18.08
CA ARG A 28 -11.55 12.94 -18.33
C ARG A 28 -11.00 13.49 -17.02
N LYS A 29 -9.73 13.88 -17.06
CA LYS A 29 -9.08 14.59 -15.97
C LYS A 29 -9.86 15.85 -15.61
N GLY A 30 -10.10 16.07 -14.32
CA GLY A 30 -10.67 17.30 -13.80
C GLY A 30 -9.68 18.48 -13.94
N ASP A 31 -10.19 19.69 -13.71
CA ASP A 31 -9.36 20.89 -13.62
C ASP A 31 -8.87 21.03 -12.16
N TYR A 32 -7.70 20.45 -11.87
CA TYR A 32 -7.09 20.47 -10.55
C TYR A 32 -5.56 20.52 -10.65
N GLU A 33 -4.90 21.01 -9.62
CA GLU A 33 -3.44 21.00 -9.51
C GLU A 33 -2.97 19.68 -8.89
N ASP A 34 -2.28 18.86 -9.66
CA ASP A 34 -1.75 17.57 -9.21
C ASP A 34 -0.41 17.76 -8.48
N ARG A 35 -0.45 17.79 -7.16
CA ARG A 35 0.72 17.95 -6.29
C ARG A 35 1.69 16.76 -6.35
N PHE A 36 1.20 15.58 -6.69
CA PHE A 36 2.02 14.37 -6.78
C PHE A 36 3.03 14.41 -7.92
N VAL A 37 2.74 15.12 -9.02
CA VAL A 37 3.70 15.29 -10.13
C VAL A 37 5.02 15.89 -9.65
N ARG A 38 4.97 16.95 -8.83
CA ARG A 38 6.16 17.59 -8.30
C ARG A 38 6.94 16.67 -7.37
N LEU A 39 6.24 15.90 -6.55
CA LEU A 39 6.82 14.91 -5.65
C LEU A 39 7.58 13.84 -6.45
N GLU A 40 6.94 13.26 -7.48
CA GLU A 40 7.53 12.26 -8.38
C GLU A 40 8.76 12.80 -9.12
N GLU A 41 8.64 13.97 -9.76
CA GLU A 41 9.73 14.58 -10.54
C GLU A 41 10.95 14.95 -9.69
N SER A 42 10.77 15.17 -8.39
CA SER A 42 11.86 15.42 -7.44
C SER A 42 12.56 14.15 -6.96
N GLY A 43 12.10 12.95 -7.33
CA GLY A 43 12.54 11.69 -6.73
C GLY A 43 12.20 11.61 -5.23
N PHE A 44 11.06 12.14 -4.87
CA PHE A 44 10.53 12.17 -3.48
C PHE A 44 11.41 12.94 -2.47
N THR A 45 12.19 13.90 -2.94
CA THR A 45 13.02 14.77 -2.09
C THR A 45 12.30 16.06 -1.68
N LEU A 46 11.27 16.46 -2.41
CA LEU A 46 10.44 17.60 -2.06
C LEU A 46 9.20 17.15 -1.27
N PRO A 47 8.74 17.95 -0.30
CA PRO A 47 7.55 17.59 0.45
C PRO A 47 6.29 17.69 -0.43
N LEU A 48 5.31 16.83 -0.17
CA LEU A 48 3.98 16.90 -0.77
C LEU A 48 3.27 18.22 -0.37
N PHE A 49 3.45 18.64 0.88
CA PHE A 49 2.95 19.90 1.41
C PHE A 49 4.02 20.99 1.34
N THR A 50 3.68 22.16 0.81
CA THR A 50 4.59 23.30 0.66
C THR A 50 4.42 24.35 1.77
N GLY A 51 3.36 24.23 2.58
CA GLY A 51 2.96 25.21 3.59
C GLY A 51 2.06 26.32 3.04
N ALA A 52 1.60 26.23 1.79
CA ALA A 52 0.59 27.14 1.26
C ALA A 52 -0.78 26.87 1.91
N GLU A 53 -1.64 27.89 2.01
CA GLU A 53 -2.93 27.80 2.69
C GLU A 53 -3.87 26.74 2.08
N ASP A 54 -3.76 26.52 0.77
CA ASP A 54 -4.60 25.57 0.01
C ASP A 54 -3.92 24.23 -0.30
N ASP A 55 -2.75 23.96 0.28
CA ASP A 55 -1.98 22.73 -0.02
C ASP A 55 -2.74 21.46 0.31
N LEU A 56 -3.41 21.42 1.45
CA LEU A 56 -4.17 20.23 1.86
C LEU A 56 -5.31 19.93 0.88
N GLU A 57 -6.07 20.93 0.47
CA GLU A 57 -7.16 20.77 -0.50
C GLU A 57 -6.63 20.22 -1.84
N LYS A 58 -5.52 20.75 -2.32
CA LYS A 58 -4.89 20.30 -3.57
C LYS A 58 -4.34 18.88 -3.49
N VAL A 59 -3.81 18.48 -2.33
CA VAL A 59 -3.35 17.10 -2.11
C VAL A 59 -4.54 16.14 -2.10
N ILE A 60 -5.64 16.51 -1.42
CA ILE A 60 -6.86 15.72 -1.39
C ILE A 60 -7.42 15.56 -2.81
N ASP A 61 -7.59 16.66 -3.54
CA ASP A 61 -8.10 16.64 -4.93
C ASP A 61 -7.21 15.78 -5.83
N GLY A 62 -5.90 16.00 -5.78
CA GLY A 62 -4.94 15.24 -6.60
C GLY A 62 -5.01 13.74 -6.32
N GLY A 63 -5.02 13.35 -5.05
CA GLY A 63 -5.11 11.95 -4.64
C GLY A 63 -6.42 11.29 -5.07
N GLN A 64 -7.55 11.96 -4.83
CA GLN A 64 -8.86 11.44 -5.21
C GLN A 64 -9.00 11.30 -6.73
N PHE A 65 -8.54 12.29 -7.51
CA PHE A 65 -8.59 12.22 -8.97
C PHE A 65 -7.71 11.14 -9.54
N ARG A 66 -6.48 10.95 -9.02
CA ARG A 66 -5.60 9.86 -9.44
C ARG A 66 -6.25 8.49 -9.22
N CYS A 67 -6.88 8.27 -8.08
CA CYS A 67 -7.62 7.03 -7.80
C CYS A 67 -8.84 6.86 -8.72
N TRP A 68 -9.61 7.92 -8.91
CA TRP A 68 -10.81 7.88 -9.76
C TRP A 68 -10.49 7.63 -11.24
N GLU A 69 -9.37 8.19 -11.75
CA GLU A 69 -8.90 7.98 -13.11
C GLU A 69 -8.21 6.61 -13.33
N SER A 70 -7.81 5.92 -12.25
CA SER A 70 -7.10 4.64 -12.33
C SER A 70 -7.96 3.54 -12.95
N THR A 71 -7.58 3.11 -14.16
CA THR A 71 -8.27 2.03 -14.89
C THR A 71 -7.37 0.82 -15.06
N LEU A 72 -7.96 -0.35 -15.33
CA LEU A 72 -7.20 -1.57 -15.62
C LEU A 72 -6.30 -1.40 -16.87
N GLU A 73 -6.77 -0.65 -17.88
CA GLU A 73 -5.97 -0.36 -19.08
C GLU A 73 -4.73 0.46 -18.74
N GLN A 74 -4.86 1.49 -17.90
CA GLN A 74 -3.73 2.31 -17.44
C GLN A 74 -2.75 1.50 -16.60
N LEU A 75 -3.23 0.73 -15.62
CA LEU A 75 -2.39 -0.14 -14.82
C LEU A 75 -1.62 -1.14 -15.71
N THR A 76 -2.31 -1.80 -16.65
CA THR A 76 -1.65 -2.73 -17.60
C THR A 76 -0.56 -2.03 -18.40
N ALA A 77 -0.83 -0.82 -18.89
CA ALA A 77 0.16 -0.03 -19.64
C ALA A 77 1.39 0.32 -18.76
N GLN A 78 1.18 0.69 -17.49
CA GLN A 78 2.28 0.96 -16.55
C GLN A 78 3.13 -0.29 -16.30
N LEU A 79 2.49 -1.45 -16.11
CA LEU A 79 3.19 -2.72 -15.94
C LEU A 79 4.03 -3.10 -17.17
N ASP A 80 3.53 -2.80 -18.37
CA ASP A 80 4.24 -3.06 -19.64
C ASP A 80 5.42 -2.11 -19.82
N GLU A 81 5.21 -0.80 -19.62
CA GLU A 81 6.27 0.21 -19.74
C GLU A 81 7.42 -0.03 -18.75
N SER A 82 7.08 -0.40 -17.53
CA SER A 82 8.04 -0.63 -16.45
C SER A 82 8.63 -2.05 -16.45
N GLY A 83 8.14 -2.94 -17.31
CA GLY A 83 8.60 -4.33 -17.40
C GLY A 83 8.37 -5.12 -16.11
N MET A 84 7.32 -4.82 -15.38
CA MET A 84 7.03 -5.41 -14.08
C MET A 84 6.52 -6.84 -14.20
N ALA A 85 6.95 -7.69 -13.27
CA ALA A 85 6.56 -9.08 -13.17
C ALA A 85 5.23 -9.27 -12.39
N GLY A 86 4.86 -8.30 -11.54
CA GLY A 86 3.63 -8.35 -10.78
C GLY A 86 3.34 -7.08 -10.00
N VAL A 87 2.09 -6.99 -9.53
CA VAL A 87 1.60 -5.91 -8.67
C VAL A 87 0.61 -6.47 -7.65
N VAL A 88 0.82 -6.14 -6.39
CA VAL A 88 -0.12 -6.46 -5.31
C VAL A 88 -1.18 -5.37 -5.25
N LEU A 89 -2.44 -5.74 -5.48
CA LEU A 89 -3.56 -4.82 -5.34
C LEU A 89 -4.23 -4.95 -3.99
N LEU A 90 -4.31 -3.82 -3.30
CA LEU A 90 -4.74 -3.67 -1.91
C LEU A 90 -6.13 -3.00 -1.85
N PRO A 91 -7.21 -3.74 -1.58
CA PRO A 91 -8.55 -3.14 -1.51
C PRO A 91 -8.73 -2.30 -0.24
N CYS A 92 -9.42 -1.18 -0.38
CA CYS A 92 -9.83 -0.32 0.72
C CYS A 92 -11.36 -0.39 0.90
N LEU A 93 -11.81 -1.32 1.75
CA LEU A 93 -13.23 -1.44 2.06
C LEU A 93 -13.76 -0.20 2.79
N PRO A 94 -15.02 0.20 2.49
CA PRO A 94 -15.99 -0.49 1.64
C PRO A 94 -15.87 -0.18 0.14
N ASN A 95 -14.97 0.72 -0.27
CA ASN A 95 -14.98 1.33 -1.60
C ASN A 95 -14.47 0.41 -2.71
N THR A 96 -13.40 -0.36 -2.45
CA THR A 96 -12.89 -1.38 -3.37
C THR A 96 -12.86 -2.75 -2.68
N THR A 97 -13.06 -3.82 -3.45
CA THR A 97 -13.29 -5.15 -2.90
C THR A 97 -12.33 -6.20 -3.48
N PHE A 98 -12.16 -7.30 -2.74
CA PHE A 98 -11.43 -8.47 -3.23
C PHE A 98 -12.04 -9.04 -4.51
N GLU A 99 -13.36 -9.05 -4.62
CA GLU A 99 -14.09 -9.57 -5.78
C GLU A 99 -13.71 -8.83 -7.06
N GLU A 100 -13.58 -7.51 -6.99
CA GLU A 100 -13.16 -6.67 -8.12
C GLU A 100 -11.72 -6.94 -8.50
N TYR A 101 -10.80 -7.04 -7.53
CA TYR A 101 -9.39 -7.31 -7.79
C TYR A 101 -9.14 -8.74 -8.26
N LEU A 102 -9.91 -9.70 -7.76
CA LEU A 102 -9.91 -11.06 -8.30
C LEU A 102 -10.38 -11.09 -9.76
N ALA A 103 -11.43 -10.34 -10.09
CA ALA A 103 -11.90 -10.26 -11.49
C ALA A 103 -10.85 -9.58 -12.39
N ALA A 104 -10.19 -8.51 -11.90
CA ALA A 104 -9.11 -7.86 -12.63
C ALA A 104 -7.93 -8.81 -12.87
N SER A 105 -7.56 -9.64 -11.88
CA SER A 105 -6.47 -10.62 -12.01
C SER A 105 -6.73 -11.71 -13.05
N MET A 106 -7.98 -11.97 -13.40
CA MET A 106 -8.34 -12.89 -14.50
C MET A 106 -8.08 -12.29 -15.88
N LEU A 107 -8.01 -10.95 -15.97
CA LEU A 107 -7.76 -10.21 -17.21
C LEU A 107 -6.30 -9.79 -17.33
N GLU A 108 -5.65 -9.47 -16.21
CA GLU A 108 -4.24 -9.14 -16.11
C GLU A 108 -3.57 -10.08 -15.10
N PRO A 109 -2.92 -11.17 -15.56
CA PRO A 109 -2.37 -12.20 -14.66
C PRO A 109 -1.23 -11.75 -13.74
N ARG A 110 -0.65 -10.57 -13.97
CA ARG A 110 0.38 -9.97 -13.10
C ARG A 110 -0.23 -9.38 -11.81
N ILE A 111 -1.54 -9.23 -11.74
CA ILE A 111 -2.24 -8.76 -10.53
C ILE A 111 -2.26 -9.86 -9.48
N ILE A 112 -1.80 -9.52 -8.28
CA ILE A 112 -1.80 -10.38 -7.09
C ILE A 112 -2.83 -9.77 -6.12
N PRO A 113 -4.05 -10.33 -6.00
CA PRO A 113 -5.09 -9.71 -5.20
C PRO A 113 -4.91 -9.99 -3.71
N PHE A 114 -4.92 -8.93 -2.90
CA PHE A 114 -5.18 -9.01 -1.46
C PHE A 114 -6.68 -8.83 -1.18
N THR A 115 -7.09 -9.11 0.04
CA THR A 115 -8.45 -8.80 0.52
C THR A 115 -8.40 -7.78 1.66
N GLY A 116 -9.55 -7.25 2.04
CA GLY A 116 -9.72 -6.35 3.18
C GLY A 116 -10.76 -6.90 4.16
N ALA A 117 -10.66 -6.50 5.42
CA ALA A 117 -11.61 -6.87 6.46
C ALA A 117 -12.83 -5.92 6.44
N ASP A 118 -14.03 -6.49 6.46
CA ASP A 118 -15.30 -5.75 6.51
C ASP A 118 -15.78 -5.64 7.97
N PHE A 119 -15.43 -4.55 8.63
CA PHE A 119 -15.78 -4.29 10.02
C PHE A 119 -17.24 -3.88 10.26
N SER A 120 -18.06 -3.76 9.21
CA SER A 120 -19.51 -3.59 9.33
C SER A 120 -20.22 -4.91 9.71
N ARG A 121 -19.53 -6.04 9.54
CA ARG A 121 -20.02 -7.38 9.87
C ARG A 121 -19.75 -7.75 11.32
N SER A 122 -20.40 -8.82 11.78
CA SER A 122 -19.94 -9.49 13.00
C SER A 122 -18.53 -10.06 12.81
N THR A 123 -17.76 -10.19 13.90
CA THR A 123 -16.40 -10.77 13.82
C THR A 123 -16.43 -12.17 13.19
N GLY A 124 -17.43 -13.00 13.53
CA GLY A 124 -17.58 -14.34 12.95
C GLY A 124 -17.81 -14.32 11.44
N ASP A 125 -18.73 -13.49 10.94
CA ASP A 125 -19.02 -13.38 9.50
C ASP A 125 -17.84 -12.76 8.73
N MET A 126 -17.11 -11.83 9.34
CA MET A 126 -15.90 -11.27 8.77
C MET A 126 -14.82 -12.34 8.60
N VAL A 127 -14.54 -13.12 9.65
CA VAL A 127 -13.55 -14.21 9.61
C VAL A 127 -13.94 -15.25 8.55
N GLU A 128 -15.19 -15.69 8.49
CA GLU A 128 -15.67 -16.63 7.47
C GLU A 128 -15.46 -16.08 6.04
N LYS A 129 -15.74 -14.79 5.84
CA LYS A 129 -15.49 -14.11 4.55
C LYS A 129 -14.00 -14.11 4.19
N LEU A 130 -13.12 -13.76 5.13
CA LEU A 130 -11.67 -13.74 4.91
C LEU A 130 -11.12 -15.14 4.59
N GLU A 131 -11.57 -16.17 5.28
CA GLU A 131 -11.23 -17.56 4.96
C GLU A 131 -11.70 -17.97 3.55
N LYS A 132 -12.89 -17.53 3.15
CA LYS A 132 -13.40 -17.75 1.80
C LYS A 132 -12.54 -17.06 0.76
N ASP A 133 -12.07 -15.85 1.02
CA ASP A 133 -11.22 -15.09 0.10
C ASP A 133 -9.86 -15.77 -0.09
N ILE A 134 -9.26 -16.28 0.99
CA ILE A 134 -8.02 -17.08 0.90
C ILE A 134 -8.24 -18.32 0.00
N ARG A 135 -9.34 -19.04 0.19
CA ARG A 135 -9.67 -20.21 -0.67
C ARG A 135 -9.86 -19.84 -2.15
N ARG A 136 -10.23 -18.58 -2.43
CA ARG A 136 -10.40 -18.03 -3.78
C ARG A 136 -9.14 -17.40 -4.36
N GLY A 137 -8.06 -17.30 -3.57
CA GLY A 137 -6.77 -16.84 -4.06
C GLY A 137 -6.26 -15.55 -3.49
N ALA A 138 -6.88 -15.00 -2.43
CA ALA A 138 -6.30 -13.85 -1.71
C ALA A 138 -4.92 -14.21 -1.16
N LYS A 139 -3.92 -13.38 -1.44
CA LYS A 139 -2.51 -13.61 -1.09
C LYS A 139 -2.05 -12.86 0.16
N GLY A 140 -2.90 -12.03 0.74
CA GLY A 140 -2.65 -11.27 1.96
C GLY A 140 -3.86 -10.44 2.35
N LEU A 141 -3.73 -9.76 3.49
CA LEU A 141 -4.74 -8.88 4.04
C LEU A 141 -4.27 -7.41 3.97
N LYS A 142 -5.13 -6.52 3.48
CA LYS A 142 -4.98 -5.06 3.64
C LYS A 142 -5.83 -4.58 4.78
N LEU A 143 -5.21 -3.81 5.66
CA LEU A 143 -5.86 -3.01 6.70
C LEU A 143 -5.63 -1.53 6.40
N HIS A 144 -6.67 -0.71 6.54
CA HIS A 144 -6.58 0.74 6.41
C HIS A 144 -7.36 1.41 7.54
N PRO A 145 -6.73 1.59 8.71
CA PRO A 145 -7.43 2.04 9.92
C PRO A 145 -8.27 3.30 9.73
N ILE A 146 -7.76 4.29 8.99
CA ILE A 146 -8.45 5.56 8.73
C ILE A 146 -9.73 5.32 7.89
N LEU A 147 -9.60 4.73 6.69
CA LEU A 147 -10.74 4.55 5.79
C LEU A 147 -11.76 3.53 6.29
N GLN A 148 -11.32 2.53 7.03
CA GLN A 148 -12.18 1.54 7.68
C GLN A 148 -12.77 2.06 8.99
N ASN A 149 -12.30 3.22 9.48
CA ASN A 149 -12.70 3.85 10.75
C ASN A 149 -12.64 2.87 11.94
N VAL A 150 -11.58 2.08 11.99
CA VAL A 150 -11.30 1.13 13.08
C VAL A 150 -9.84 1.24 13.46
N ARG A 151 -9.55 1.52 14.74
CA ARG A 151 -8.18 1.65 15.23
C ARG A 151 -7.43 0.33 15.06
N LEU A 152 -6.15 0.38 14.66
CA LEU A 152 -5.33 -0.81 14.41
C LEU A 152 -5.24 -1.74 15.64
N LEU A 153 -5.35 -1.19 16.84
CA LEU A 153 -5.32 -1.92 18.12
C LEU A 153 -6.68 -2.49 18.56
N ASP A 154 -7.74 -2.36 17.76
CA ASP A 154 -9.04 -3.00 18.00
C ASP A 154 -8.92 -4.52 17.86
N ASP A 155 -9.56 -5.29 18.74
CA ASP A 155 -9.52 -6.76 18.74
C ASP A 155 -10.00 -7.37 17.40
N ARG A 156 -10.85 -6.69 16.66
CA ARG A 156 -11.33 -7.14 15.35
C ARG A 156 -10.24 -7.06 14.29
N MET A 157 -9.31 -6.09 14.38
CA MET A 157 -8.13 -6.03 13.52
C MET A 157 -7.22 -7.24 13.75
N ALA A 158 -6.96 -7.58 15.03
CA ALA A 158 -6.19 -8.77 15.39
C ALA A 158 -6.88 -10.05 14.91
N ALA A 159 -8.19 -10.18 15.08
CA ALA A 159 -8.97 -11.33 14.61
C ALA A 159 -8.91 -11.49 13.08
N ALA A 160 -8.96 -10.38 12.33
CA ALA A 160 -8.81 -10.42 10.88
C ALA A 160 -7.39 -10.86 10.46
N ALA A 161 -6.37 -10.31 11.10
CA ALA A 161 -4.98 -10.61 10.82
C ALA A 161 -4.61 -12.07 11.10
N GLU A 162 -5.10 -12.63 12.20
CA GLU A 162 -4.85 -14.02 12.62
C GLU A 162 -5.27 -15.03 11.53
N VAL A 163 -6.35 -14.78 10.81
CA VAL A 163 -6.82 -15.62 9.69
C VAL A 163 -5.73 -15.81 8.63
N PHE A 164 -4.94 -14.76 8.35
CA PHE A 164 -3.86 -14.79 7.36
C PHE A 164 -2.58 -15.36 7.96
N TRP A 165 -2.21 -14.95 9.15
CA TRP A 165 -1.01 -15.45 9.82
C TRP A 165 -1.05 -16.97 10.08
N ASP A 166 -2.20 -17.53 10.41
CA ASP A 166 -2.38 -18.99 10.57
C ASP A 166 -2.12 -19.76 9.28
N ARG A 167 -2.11 -19.08 8.14
CA ARG A 167 -1.77 -19.63 6.83
C ARG A 167 -0.41 -19.20 6.32
N GLY A 168 0.33 -18.43 7.15
CA GLY A 168 1.62 -17.85 6.80
C GLY A 168 1.52 -16.89 5.62
N LEU A 169 0.46 -16.09 5.58
CA LEU A 169 0.23 -15.03 4.61
C LEU A 169 0.44 -13.67 5.30
N PRO A 170 0.98 -12.66 4.59
CA PRO A 170 1.29 -11.37 5.16
C PRO A 170 0.04 -10.51 5.40
N VAL A 171 0.18 -9.59 6.34
CA VAL A 171 -0.76 -8.50 6.61
C VAL A 171 -0.07 -7.18 6.31
N LEU A 172 -0.66 -6.36 5.44
CA LEU A 172 -0.19 -5.01 5.14
C LEU A 172 -1.18 -4.00 5.72
N THR A 173 -0.67 -3.07 6.52
CA THR A 173 -1.48 -1.98 7.09
C THR A 173 -1.01 -0.62 6.61
N HIS A 174 -1.94 0.29 6.34
CA HIS A 174 -1.63 1.70 6.20
C HIS A 174 -1.08 2.24 7.51
N VAL A 175 -0.02 3.06 7.43
CA VAL A 175 0.59 3.80 8.55
C VAL A 175 0.80 5.24 8.09
N GLY A 176 0.49 6.17 8.95
CA GLY A 176 0.60 7.60 8.70
C GLY A 176 -0.74 8.32 8.89
N ILE A 177 -0.72 9.41 9.65
CA ILE A 177 -1.88 10.30 9.81
C ILE A 177 -2.10 11.02 8.48
N GLY A 178 -3.31 10.95 7.93
CA GLY A 178 -3.64 11.57 6.65
C GLY A 178 -5.09 12.01 6.57
N GLN A 179 -5.34 13.13 5.89
CA GLN A 179 -6.67 13.61 5.60
C GLN A 179 -6.99 13.36 4.11
N TYR A 180 -8.02 12.56 3.86
CA TYR A 180 -8.37 12.10 2.52
C TYR A 180 -9.60 12.79 1.95
N TYR A 181 -10.35 13.54 2.78
CA TYR A 181 -11.59 14.20 2.40
C TYR A 181 -11.59 15.65 2.84
N HIS A 182 -12.27 16.49 2.07
CA HIS A 182 -12.55 17.87 2.45
C HIS A 182 -13.46 17.94 3.67
N ASP A 183 -13.35 19.00 4.46
CA ASP A 183 -14.29 19.28 5.53
C ASP A 183 -15.53 20.04 5.02
N PRO A 184 -16.76 19.70 5.50
CA PRO A 184 -17.06 18.59 6.40
C PRO A 184 -17.02 17.24 5.68
N CYS A 185 -16.31 16.28 6.28
CA CYS A 185 -16.24 14.93 5.73
C CYS A 185 -17.58 14.19 5.91
N PRO A 186 -18.21 13.67 4.83
CA PRO A 186 -19.47 12.94 4.93
C PRO A 186 -19.28 11.46 5.35
N TRP A 187 -18.04 10.98 5.39
CA TRP A 187 -17.70 9.58 5.68
C TRP A 187 -17.21 9.41 7.12
N PRO A 188 -17.52 8.30 7.76
CA PRO A 188 -17.07 8.01 9.11
C PRO A 188 -15.58 7.59 9.08
N VAL A 189 -14.67 8.55 9.01
CA VAL A 189 -13.21 8.36 9.07
C VAL A 189 -12.62 9.01 10.30
N ASN A 190 -11.50 8.46 10.79
CA ASN A 190 -10.72 9.09 11.85
C ASN A 190 -9.25 9.12 11.43
N ASN A 191 -8.76 10.29 11.12
CA ASN A 191 -7.40 10.52 10.61
C ASN A 191 -6.31 10.07 11.60
N GLU A 192 -6.57 10.18 12.91
CA GLU A 192 -5.65 9.76 13.97
C GLU A 192 -5.44 8.24 14.05
N TYR A 193 -6.29 7.45 13.40
CA TYR A 193 -6.12 5.99 13.37
C TYR A 193 -4.95 5.53 12.50
N GLY A 194 -4.30 6.45 11.78
CA GLY A 194 -3.04 6.21 11.07
C GLY A 194 -1.79 6.42 11.92
N ASP A 195 -1.91 6.71 13.22
CA ASP A 195 -0.78 7.01 14.09
C ASP A 195 0.27 5.87 14.06
N PRO A 196 1.55 6.16 13.75
CA PRO A 196 2.62 5.17 13.78
C PRO A 196 2.79 4.45 15.12
N GLU A 197 2.46 5.08 16.23
CA GLU A 197 2.51 4.43 17.55
C GLU A 197 1.58 3.22 17.63
N ASP A 198 0.42 3.26 16.99
CA ASP A 198 -0.49 2.12 16.91
C ASP A 198 0.13 0.97 16.11
N PHE A 199 0.89 1.27 15.06
CA PHE A 199 1.62 0.27 14.28
C PHE A 199 2.73 -0.39 15.10
N PHE A 200 3.54 0.38 15.82
CA PHE A 200 4.59 -0.18 16.68
C PHE A 200 4.01 -1.09 17.76
N GLU A 201 2.94 -0.65 18.42
CA GLU A 201 2.27 -1.46 19.44
C GLU A 201 1.59 -2.71 18.82
N PHE A 202 1.03 -2.60 17.61
CA PHE A 202 0.46 -3.75 16.89
C PHE A 202 1.55 -4.80 16.59
N CYS A 203 2.72 -4.38 16.12
CA CYS A 203 3.87 -5.27 15.92
C CYS A 203 4.31 -5.91 17.25
N ASN A 204 4.40 -5.12 18.32
CA ASN A 204 4.79 -5.60 19.65
C ASN A 204 3.82 -6.61 20.28
N ARG A 205 2.53 -6.52 19.94
CA ARG A 205 1.49 -7.48 20.37
C ARG A 205 1.51 -8.77 19.56
N ASN A 206 2.09 -8.74 18.35
CA ASN A 206 2.07 -9.84 17.39
C ASN A 206 3.48 -10.28 16.95
N PRO A 207 4.38 -10.68 17.90
CA PRO A 207 5.74 -11.05 17.56
C PRO A 207 5.77 -12.29 16.65
N GLY A 208 6.70 -12.31 15.69
CA GLY A 208 6.87 -13.42 14.77
C GLY A 208 5.78 -13.53 13.68
N ARG A 209 5.00 -12.48 13.49
CA ARG A 209 3.97 -12.39 12.45
C ARG A 209 4.42 -11.47 11.32
N ASP A 210 4.26 -11.89 10.07
CA ASP A 210 4.65 -11.08 8.90
C ASP A 210 3.72 -9.87 8.77
N ILE A 211 4.24 -8.69 9.14
CA ILE A 211 3.53 -7.41 9.14
C ILE A 211 4.27 -6.42 8.24
N ILE A 212 3.56 -5.83 7.28
CA ILE A 212 4.10 -4.82 6.37
C ILE A 212 3.49 -3.46 6.75
N GLY A 213 4.35 -2.51 7.14
CA GLY A 213 3.98 -1.11 7.32
C GLY A 213 4.06 -0.38 5.98
N ALA A 214 2.93 0.10 5.48
CA ALA A 214 2.89 0.94 4.30
C ALA A 214 3.57 2.28 4.58
N HIS A 215 4.36 2.80 3.62
CA HIS A 215 5.04 4.11 3.70
C HIS A 215 6.10 4.21 4.81
N MET A 216 6.56 3.08 5.34
CA MET A 216 7.42 3.09 6.54
C MET A 216 8.92 2.98 6.25
N ALA A 217 9.34 2.95 4.97
CA ALA A 217 10.77 2.88 4.67
C ALA A 217 11.52 4.17 5.06
N ASP A 218 10.90 5.34 4.94
CA ASP A 218 11.47 6.61 5.42
C ASP A 218 11.51 6.74 6.95
N SER A 219 10.72 5.94 7.66
CA SER A 219 10.64 5.87 9.12
C SER A 219 11.20 4.54 9.68
N ALA A 220 12.08 3.88 8.94
CA ALA A 220 12.66 2.59 9.31
C ALA A 220 13.37 2.62 10.67
N LYS A 221 14.00 3.74 11.02
CA LYS A 221 14.64 3.94 12.31
C LYS A 221 13.63 3.92 13.46
N ASP A 222 12.45 4.54 13.27
CA ASP A 222 11.40 4.56 14.30
C ASP A 222 10.84 3.14 14.52
N ILE A 223 10.76 2.31 13.47
CA ILE A 223 10.42 0.89 13.63
C ILE A 223 11.42 0.19 14.55
N VAL A 224 12.71 0.32 14.27
CA VAL A 224 13.76 -0.37 15.06
C VAL A 224 13.83 0.16 16.49
N ASP A 225 13.58 1.44 16.70
CA ASP A 225 13.62 2.05 18.03
C ASP A 225 12.41 1.66 18.91
N ASN A 226 11.24 1.36 18.30
CA ASN A 226 9.97 1.16 19.01
C ASN A 226 9.43 -0.28 18.95
N VAL A 227 9.85 -1.10 17.98
CA VAL A 227 9.45 -2.50 17.87
C VAL A 227 10.51 -3.42 18.47
N ARG A 228 10.11 -4.28 19.42
CA ARG A 228 11.02 -5.14 20.18
C ARG A 228 11.65 -6.26 19.37
N ASP A 229 10.91 -6.77 18.39
CA ASP A 229 11.35 -7.83 17.48
C ASP A 229 10.91 -7.50 16.04
N CYS A 230 11.85 -7.01 15.25
CA CYS A 230 11.62 -6.61 13.86
C CYS A 230 11.80 -7.76 12.86
N SER A 231 12.07 -8.99 13.30
CA SER A 231 12.43 -10.12 12.42
C SER A 231 11.34 -10.48 11.40
N HIS A 232 10.10 -10.06 11.65
CA HIS A 232 8.94 -10.28 10.79
C HIS A 232 8.21 -8.96 10.45
N VAL A 233 8.87 -7.82 10.60
CA VAL A 233 8.34 -6.51 10.25
C VAL A 233 9.02 -6.02 8.98
N TYR A 234 8.22 -5.55 8.04
CA TYR A 234 8.64 -5.08 6.73
C TYR A 234 8.12 -3.66 6.50
N ALA A 235 8.84 -2.90 5.69
CA ALA A 235 8.45 -1.55 5.28
C ALA A 235 8.47 -1.45 3.76
N ASP A 236 7.46 -0.83 3.15
CA ASP A 236 7.49 -0.54 1.72
C ASP A 236 8.05 0.86 1.42
N THR A 237 8.52 1.03 0.19
CA THR A 237 9.24 2.23 -0.27
C THR A 237 8.35 3.27 -0.93
N SER A 238 7.02 3.17 -0.82
CA SER A 238 6.14 4.19 -1.37
C SER A 238 6.44 5.57 -0.76
N PHE A 239 6.51 6.59 -1.61
CA PHE A 239 6.90 7.97 -1.28
C PHE A 239 8.34 8.15 -0.76
N CYS A 240 9.18 7.14 -0.86
CA CYS A 240 10.52 7.13 -0.29
C CYS A 240 11.56 7.70 -1.26
N SER A 241 12.47 8.56 -0.80
CA SER A 241 13.60 9.01 -1.58
C SER A 241 14.72 7.95 -1.64
N ALA A 242 15.67 8.12 -2.56
CA ALA A 242 16.83 7.21 -2.66
C ALA A 242 17.69 7.23 -1.39
N GLU A 243 17.80 8.36 -0.71
CA GLU A 243 18.53 8.47 0.56
C GLU A 243 17.81 7.70 1.67
N ALA A 244 16.50 7.90 1.81
CA ALA A 244 15.68 7.20 2.79
C ALA A 244 15.64 5.68 2.55
N ALA A 245 15.59 5.23 1.28
CA ALA A 245 15.67 3.80 0.94
C ALA A 245 17.02 3.17 1.36
N ARG A 246 18.14 3.90 1.17
CA ARG A 246 19.46 3.46 1.66
C ARG A 246 19.52 3.39 3.18
N GLU A 247 18.97 4.39 3.87
CA GLU A 247 18.90 4.40 5.32
C GLU A 247 18.06 3.24 5.83
N ALA A 248 16.88 3.00 5.25
CA ALA A 248 16.01 1.88 5.61
C ALA A 248 16.75 0.52 5.53
N VAL A 249 17.45 0.27 4.43
CA VAL A 249 18.27 -0.94 4.28
C VAL A 249 19.40 -1.01 5.30
N SER A 250 20.04 0.12 5.60
CA SER A 250 21.11 0.18 6.61
C SER A 250 20.62 -0.13 8.02
N VAL A 251 19.39 0.26 8.34
CA VAL A 251 18.80 0.15 9.70
C VAL A 251 18.10 -1.19 9.90
N MET A 252 17.23 -1.59 8.95
CA MET A 252 16.42 -2.82 9.06
C MET A 252 17.06 -4.03 8.38
N GLY A 253 18.00 -3.79 7.46
CA GLY A 253 18.53 -4.83 6.56
C GLY A 253 17.72 -4.98 5.28
N ALA A 254 18.39 -5.31 4.17
CA ALA A 254 17.78 -5.44 2.85
C ALA A 254 16.60 -6.42 2.80
N GLY A 255 16.60 -7.45 3.65
CA GLY A 255 15.55 -8.48 3.71
C GLY A 255 14.20 -8.01 4.22
N HIS A 256 14.11 -6.78 4.74
CA HIS A 256 12.89 -6.20 5.34
C HIS A 256 12.27 -5.07 4.52
N ILE A 257 12.91 -4.65 3.44
CA ILE A 257 12.44 -3.54 2.59
C ILE A 257 11.78 -4.11 1.34
N LEU A 258 10.58 -3.62 1.04
CA LEU A 258 9.76 -4.03 -0.09
C LEU A 258 9.62 -2.86 -1.08
N PHE A 259 9.71 -3.14 -2.37
CA PHE A 259 9.33 -2.16 -3.37
C PHE A 259 7.82 -1.95 -3.34
N GLY A 260 7.38 -0.73 -3.14
CA GLY A 260 5.99 -0.31 -3.17
C GLY A 260 5.87 1.08 -3.80
N THR A 261 4.80 1.33 -4.54
CA THR A 261 4.57 2.62 -5.21
C THR A 261 3.42 3.42 -4.63
N ASP A 262 2.45 2.74 -4.03
CA ASP A 262 1.13 3.29 -3.72
C ASP A 262 0.42 3.84 -4.98
N TYR A 263 0.63 3.15 -6.13
CA TYR A 263 -0.12 3.48 -7.35
C TYR A 263 -1.64 3.52 -7.04
N PRO A 264 -2.41 4.50 -7.51
CA PRO A 264 -2.10 5.50 -8.52
C PRO A 264 -1.58 6.84 -7.98
N PHE A 265 -1.31 6.98 -6.67
CA PHE A 265 -0.78 8.22 -6.11
C PHE A 265 0.60 8.56 -6.69
N THR A 266 1.42 7.53 -6.93
CA THR A 266 2.70 7.69 -7.64
C THR A 266 2.84 6.62 -8.71
N HIS A 267 3.58 6.94 -9.79
CA HIS A 267 3.78 6.03 -10.91
C HIS A 267 5.07 5.22 -10.73
N GLU A 268 5.03 3.97 -11.17
CA GLU A 268 6.09 2.97 -11.02
C GLU A 268 7.45 3.47 -11.52
N LYS A 269 7.49 4.18 -12.66
CA LYS A 269 8.74 4.66 -13.27
C LYS A 269 9.57 5.55 -12.34
N TYR A 270 8.93 6.38 -11.52
CA TYR A 270 9.64 7.26 -10.59
C TYR A 270 10.17 6.48 -9.39
N ASN A 271 9.35 5.59 -8.84
CA ASN A 271 9.75 4.73 -7.73
C ASN A 271 10.86 3.75 -8.13
N ILE A 272 10.80 3.19 -9.35
CA ILE A 272 11.86 2.33 -9.90
C ILE A 272 13.16 3.11 -10.01
N ALA A 273 13.13 4.34 -10.55
CA ALA A 273 14.31 5.19 -10.69
C ALA A 273 14.97 5.48 -9.33
N VAL A 274 14.17 5.71 -8.29
CA VAL A 274 14.64 5.92 -6.91
C VAL A 274 15.38 4.70 -6.38
N ILE A 275 14.84 3.49 -6.54
CA ILE A 275 15.50 2.26 -6.06
C ILE A 275 16.75 1.94 -6.89
N GLU A 276 16.73 2.22 -8.20
CA GLU A 276 17.91 2.08 -9.05
C GLU A 276 19.03 3.05 -8.64
N GLU A 277 18.69 4.28 -8.28
CA GLU A 277 19.64 5.27 -7.73
C GLU A 277 20.14 4.83 -6.35
N ALA A 278 19.23 4.42 -5.46
CA ALA A 278 19.55 4.04 -4.09
C ALA A 278 20.60 2.92 -4.05
N PHE A 279 20.46 1.93 -4.91
CA PHE A 279 21.27 0.71 -4.91
C PHE A 279 22.10 0.56 -6.19
N ALA A 280 22.48 1.67 -6.82
CA ALA A 280 23.42 1.68 -7.95
C ALA A 280 24.76 1.01 -7.53
N GLY A 281 25.10 -0.12 -8.15
CA GLY A 281 26.29 -0.88 -7.79
C GLY A 281 26.09 -1.99 -6.75
N ASP A 282 24.89 -2.13 -6.20
CA ASP A 282 24.50 -3.25 -5.33
C ASP A 282 23.29 -4.01 -5.92
N PRO A 283 23.52 -4.87 -6.93
CA PRO A 283 22.44 -5.59 -7.60
C PRO A 283 21.76 -6.64 -6.70
N GLU A 284 22.43 -7.12 -5.65
CA GLU A 284 21.85 -8.09 -4.71
C GLU A 284 20.78 -7.43 -3.84
N THR A 285 21.10 -6.30 -3.20
CA THR A 285 20.11 -5.51 -2.46
C THR A 285 18.97 -5.05 -3.35
N MET A 286 19.26 -4.59 -4.57
CA MET A 286 18.25 -4.16 -5.53
C MET A 286 17.29 -5.31 -5.90
N ASP A 287 17.77 -6.52 -6.17
CA ASP A 287 16.91 -7.69 -6.48
C ASP A 287 16.07 -8.11 -5.26
N MET A 288 16.64 -8.04 -4.06
CA MET A 288 15.90 -8.30 -2.82
C MET A 288 14.73 -7.33 -2.65
N VAL A 289 14.98 -6.03 -2.79
CA VAL A 289 13.95 -4.99 -2.64
C VAL A 289 12.89 -5.10 -3.73
N PHE A 290 13.28 -5.23 -4.99
CA PHE A 290 12.35 -5.29 -6.11
C PHE A 290 11.51 -6.57 -6.18
N TYR A 291 12.08 -7.70 -5.72
CA TYR A 291 11.44 -9.00 -5.97
C TYR A 291 11.60 -10.00 -4.83
N GLY A 292 12.81 -10.23 -4.35
CA GLY A 292 13.13 -11.39 -3.51
C GLY A 292 12.30 -11.42 -2.22
N ASN A 293 12.13 -10.28 -1.57
CA ASN A 293 11.43 -10.19 -0.29
C ASN A 293 9.93 -10.42 -0.45
N ILE A 294 9.28 -9.71 -1.39
CA ILE A 294 7.83 -9.89 -1.60
C ILE A 294 7.51 -11.28 -2.16
N ALA A 295 8.33 -11.83 -3.05
CA ALA A 295 8.14 -13.18 -3.58
C ALA A 295 8.21 -14.22 -2.45
N ARG A 296 9.15 -14.07 -1.50
CA ARG A 296 9.26 -14.92 -0.32
C ARG A 296 8.01 -14.83 0.57
N LEU A 297 7.51 -13.63 0.85
CA LEU A 297 6.30 -13.42 1.65
C LEU A 297 5.06 -14.02 1.00
N LEU A 298 4.93 -13.88 -0.32
CA LEU A 298 3.80 -14.39 -1.09
C LEU A 298 3.95 -15.88 -1.50
N ARG A 299 5.14 -16.47 -1.29
CA ARG A 299 5.48 -17.85 -1.67
C ARG A 299 5.29 -18.12 -3.17
N ILE A 300 5.84 -17.24 -4.02
CA ILE A 300 5.75 -17.30 -5.49
C ILE A 300 7.12 -17.32 -6.15
#